data_5bf84c53a69a7f1b4be6b192a4da2693
#
_entry.id   5bf84c53a69a7f1b4be6b192a4da2693
#
_cell.length_a   1.000
_cell.length_b   1.000
_cell.length_c   1.000
_cell.angle_alpha   90.00
_cell.angle_beta   90.00
_cell.angle_gamma   90.00
#
_symmetry.space_group_name_H-M   'P 1'
#
loop_
_entity.id
_entity.type
_entity.pdbx_description
1 polymer ?
#
loop_
_entity_poly.entity_id
_entity_poly.type
_entity_poly.pdbx_seq_one_letter_code
_entity_poly.pdbx_strand_id
1 'polypeptide(L)'
;MERAIIHSDLKKQEIQPQYLLDNYLDLLSKDIKKMLPKDSLQNTSCPVTGEKEVQDSFPKMGMQYQVSQTLGNIYLSPRPTMEILKQFYQESSARKFWLTELWPKTQAARQEKIILPQLEWVQGFIKQFSQERELLLVEYIPNHWGYYNSSKELFAGSHFTLVDPLFDPDIPNMDLQNSYITDEVTDSSMDAVFLFEALDRSVEPLDLLQKGFNSLKTGGLCFITCLLSSGFEVKMLGHKSEIFVPPERMNIFSYKGLKGLIEKTNGFEILEFSTPSVLDIPNVIKHLDVINNPEFFKYIFKDREDPEILNSFQDFLQMNRLGTFGRLVLRKQ
;
A
#
# COMPACT_ATOMS: atom_id res chain seq x y z
N MET A 1 5.84 -19.74 9.67
CA MET A 1 5.32 -18.39 9.30
C MET A 1 5.09 -17.62 10.60
N GLU A 2 6.04 -16.76 10.95
CA GLU A 2 5.97 -15.98 12.18
C GLU A 2 4.82 -14.97 12.14
N ARG A 3 4.20 -14.76 13.31
CA ARG A 3 3.15 -13.76 13.51
C ARG A 3 3.79 -12.60 14.24
N ALA A 4 4.04 -11.51 13.54
CA ALA A 4 4.60 -10.31 14.14
C ALA A 4 3.48 -9.49 14.80
N ILE A 5 3.60 -9.23 16.10
CA ILE A 5 2.84 -8.20 16.80
C ILE A 5 3.72 -6.97 16.84
N ILE A 6 3.18 -5.85 16.37
CA ILE A 6 3.88 -4.57 16.36
C ILE A 6 3.08 -3.58 17.19
N HIS A 7 3.73 -3.04 18.20
CA HIS A 7 3.22 -1.90 18.95
C HIS A 7 3.83 -0.63 18.38
N SER A 8 3.01 0.38 18.17
CA SER A 8 3.44 1.68 17.69
C SER A 8 2.60 2.77 18.35
N ASP A 9 3.23 3.86 18.66
CA ASP A 9 2.58 5.08 19.15
C ASP A 9 2.11 6.00 18.02
N LEU A 10 2.12 5.51 16.76
CA LEU A 10 1.69 6.23 15.58
C LEU A 10 0.24 6.72 15.72
N LYS A 11 0.07 8.04 15.63
CA LYS A 11 -1.25 8.66 15.56
C LYS A 11 -1.53 9.11 14.13
N LYS A 12 -2.73 8.86 13.65
CA LYS A 12 -3.14 9.23 12.29
C LYS A 12 -2.90 10.70 11.98
N GLN A 13 -3.12 11.60 12.95
CA GLN A 13 -2.92 13.04 12.80
C GLN A 13 -1.46 13.44 12.50
N GLU A 14 -0.49 12.61 12.89
CA GLU A 14 0.94 12.87 12.61
C GLU A 14 1.29 12.66 11.14
N ILE A 15 0.58 11.76 10.47
CA ILE A 15 0.82 11.41 9.07
C ILE A 15 -0.27 11.90 8.12
N GLN A 16 -1.44 12.24 8.66
CA GLN A 16 -2.59 12.76 7.94
C GLN A 16 -3.33 13.80 8.80
N PRO A 17 -2.75 15.01 9.02
CA PRO A 17 -3.44 16.11 9.68
C PRO A 17 -4.76 16.41 8.95
N GLN A 18 -5.88 16.46 9.67
CA GLN A 18 -7.21 16.50 9.07
C GLN A 18 -7.37 17.63 8.04
N TYR A 19 -6.90 18.86 8.39
CA TYR A 19 -7.02 20.01 7.49
C TYR A 19 -6.24 19.86 6.17
N LEU A 20 -5.09 19.15 6.17
CA LEU A 20 -4.33 18.83 4.97
C LEU A 20 -5.00 17.73 4.17
N LEU A 21 -5.54 16.73 4.86
CA LEU A 21 -6.26 15.63 4.21
C LEU A 21 -7.53 16.16 3.51
N ASP A 22 -8.30 17.02 4.16
CA ASP A 22 -9.51 17.60 3.57
C ASP A 22 -9.20 18.41 2.30
N ASN A 23 -8.15 19.25 2.33
CA ASN A 23 -7.69 20.00 1.16
C ASN A 23 -7.21 19.08 0.04
N TYR A 24 -6.44 18.05 0.38
CA TYR A 24 -5.98 17.04 -0.59
C TYR A 24 -7.16 16.33 -1.27
N LEU A 25 -8.13 15.85 -0.50
CA LEU A 25 -9.29 15.13 -1.03
C LEU A 25 -10.22 16.04 -1.88
N ASP A 26 -10.35 17.31 -1.52
CA ASP A 26 -11.09 18.28 -2.33
C ASP A 26 -10.43 18.52 -3.69
N LEU A 27 -9.09 18.73 -3.70
CA LEU A 27 -8.33 18.86 -4.94
C LEU A 27 -8.41 17.58 -5.77
N LEU A 28 -8.23 16.42 -5.14
CA LEU A 28 -8.30 15.12 -5.80
C LEU A 28 -9.67 14.88 -6.45
N SER A 29 -10.76 15.23 -5.76
CA SER A 29 -12.10 15.10 -6.33
C SER A 29 -12.30 15.99 -7.56
N LYS A 30 -11.74 17.21 -7.56
CA LYS A 30 -11.75 18.12 -8.72
C LYS A 30 -10.91 17.57 -9.88
N ASP A 31 -9.73 17.08 -9.59
CA ASP A 31 -8.82 16.50 -10.59
C ASP A 31 -9.44 15.25 -11.23
N ILE A 32 -10.02 14.34 -10.45
CA ILE A 32 -10.73 13.16 -10.98
C ILE A 32 -11.84 13.59 -11.95
N LYS A 33 -12.68 14.53 -11.54
CA LYS A 33 -13.79 15.00 -12.38
C LYS A 33 -13.32 15.64 -13.70
N LYS A 34 -12.17 16.34 -13.67
CA LYS A 34 -11.61 17.04 -14.83
C LYS A 34 -10.82 16.12 -15.74
N MET A 35 -10.02 15.22 -15.18
CA MET A 35 -8.97 14.49 -15.91
C MET A 35 -9.30 13.02 -16.17
N LEU A 36 -10.26 12.45 -15.41
CA LEU A 36 -10.67 11.05 -15.56
C LEU A 36 -12.15 10.94 -15.97
N PRO A 37 -12.55 11.50 -17.15
CA PRO A 37 -13.92 11.38 -17.62
C PRO A 37 -14.27 9.91 -17.89
N LYS A 38 -15.51 9.53 -17.65
CA LYS A 38 -15.95 8.13 -17.71
C LYS A 38 -15.64 7.44 -19.05
N ASP A 39 -15.71 8.18 -20.14
CA ASP A 39 -15.48 7.67 -21.49
C ASP A 39 -14.01 7.34 -21.78
N SER A 40 -13.09 7.84 -20.98
CA SER A 40 -11.65 7.54 -21.08
C SER A 40 -11.20 6.35 -20.21
N LEU A 41 -12.11 5.81 -19.40
CA LEU A 41 -11.81 4.71 -18.48
C LEU A 41 -12.16 3.36 -19.08
N GLN A 42 -11.42 2.33 -18.71
CA GLN A 42 -11.59 0.97 -19.20
C GLN A 42 -12.23 0.06 -18.13
N ASN A 43 -13.26 -0.68 -18.51
CA ASN A 43 -13.81 -1.73 -17.67
C ASN A 43 -12.76 -2.83 -17.47
N THR A 44 -12.64 -3.30 -16.23
CA THR A 44 -11.73 -4.38 -15.88
C THR A 44 -12.45 -5.44 -15.06
N SER A 45 -11.96 -6.66 -15.12
CA SER A 45 -12.37 -7.78 -14.26
C SER A 45 -11.52 -7.83 -12.99
N CYS A 46 -11.86 -8.72 -12.06
CA CYS A 46 -11.07 -8.94 -10.87
C CYS A 46 -9.60 -9.24 -11.23
N PRO A 47 -8.63 -8.47 -10.73
CA PRO A 47 -7.22 -8.62 -11.12
C PRO A 47 -6.59 -9.95 -10.68
N VAL A 48 -7.26 -10.68 -9.78
CA VAL A 48 -6.78 -11.99 -9.32
C VAL A 48 -7.42 -13.14 -10.07
N THR A 49 -8.76 -13.17 -10.19
CA THR A 49 -9.49 -14.31 -10.77
C THR A 49 -9.83 -14.13 -12.24
N GLY A 50 -9.85 -12.87 -12.70
CA GLY A 50 -10.38 -12.54 -14.04
C GLY A 50 -11.91 -12.59 -14.13
N GLU A 51 -12.61 -12.85 -13.01
CA GLU A 51 -14.08 -12.86 -12.98
C GLU A 51 -14.67 -11.48 -13.22
N LYS A 52 -15.82 -11.45 -13.88
CA LYS A 52 -16.60 -10.23 -14.12
C LYS A 52 -17.77 -10.09 -13.16
N GLU A 53 -18.15 -11.17 -12.52
CA GLU A 53 -19.21 -11.20 -11.53
C GLU A 53 -18.77 -10.44 -10.27
N VAL A 54 -19.65 -9.56 -9.80
CA VAL A 54 -19.42 -8.74 -8.63
C VAL A 54 -20.46 -9.02 -7.56
N GLN A 55 -20.01 -9.12 -6.32
CA GLN A 55 -20.90 -9.27 -5.17
C GLN A 55 -21.57 -7.95 -4.82
N ASP A 56 -20.84 -6.84 -4.95
CA ASP A 56 -21.27 -5.49 -4.59
C ASP A 56 -20.48 -4.45 -5.38
N SER A 57 -20.98 -3.22 -5.39
CA SER A 57 -20.27 -2.09 -5.98
C SER A 57 -20.67 -0.78 -5.30
N PHE A 58 -19.72 0.15 -5.18
CA PHE A 58 -19.99 1.45 -4.55
C PHE A 58 -19.19 2.58 -5.19
N PRO A 59 -19.78 3.79 -5.26
CA PRO A 59 -19.07 4.97 -5.75
C PRO A 59 -18.16 5.57 -4.69
N LYS A 60 -17.02 6.11 -5.12
CA LYS A 60 -16.12 6.91 -4.28
C LYS A 60 -15.49 8.00 -5.14
N MET A 61 -15.67 9.27 -4.75
CA MET A 61 -15.10 10.44 -5.43
C MET A 61 -15.33 10.46 -6.96
N GLY A 62 -16.52 9.99 -7.42
CA GLY A 62 -16.87 9.94 -8.84
C GLY A 62 -16.38 8.72 -9.61
N MET A 63 -15.57 7.87 -9.01
CA MET A 63 -15.16 6.58 -9.56
C MET A 63 -15.91 5.42 -8.91
N GLN A 64 -15.90 4.24 -9.55
CA GLN A 64 -16.65 3.07 -9.10
C GLN A 64 -15.69 1.96 -8.63
N TYR A 65 -15.87 1.51 -7.39
CA TYR A 65 -15.28 0.27 -6.88
C TYR A 65 -16.23 -0.91 -7.07
N GLN A 66 -15.67 -2.05 -7.36
CA GLN A 66 -16.36 -3.34 -7.44
C GLN A 66 -15.79 -4.31 -6.42
N VAL A 67 -16.64 -5.16 -5.85
CA VAL A 67 -16.26 -6.23 -4.91
C VAL A 67 -16.40 -7.56 -5.64
N SER A 68 -15.30 -8.30 -5.80
CA SER A 68 -15.30 -9.59 -6.48
C SER A 68 -16.13 -10.63 -5.72
N GLN A 69 -16.89 -11.44 -6.48
CA GLN A 69 -17.81 -12.45 -5.93
C GLN A 69 -17.07 -13.53 -5.12
N THR A 70 -15.97 -14.05 -5.69
CA THR A 70 -15.30 -15.24 -5.13
C THR A 70 -14.36 -14.91 -3.98
N LEU A 71 -13.57 -13.85 -4.11
CA LEU A 71 -12.48 -13.57 -3.17
C LEU A 71 -12.72 -12.33 -2.29
N GLY A 72 -13.71 -11.48 -2.62
CA GLY A 72 -13.96 -10.25 -1.90
C GLY A 72 -12.85 -9.21 -2.08
N ASN A 73 -12.08 -9.28 -3.18
CA ASN A 73 -11.17 -8.21 -3.58
C ASN A 73 -11.99 -6.98 -3.97
N ILE A 74 -11.49 -5.81 -3.61
CA ILE A 74 -12.11 -4.55 -4.00
C ILE A 74 -11.21 -3.87 -5.02
N TYR A 75 -11.75 -3.46 -6.16
CA TYR A 75 -10.97 -2.89 -7.24
C TYR A 75 -11.75 -1.84 -8.02
N LEU A 76 -11.04 -0.86 -8.60
CA LEU A 76 -11.65 0.14 -9.47
C LEU A 76 -12.02 -0.49 -10.82
N SER A 77 -13.29 -0.31 -11.23
CA SER A 77 -13.76 -0.61 -12.57
C SER A 77 -15.00 0.23 -12.90
N PRO A 78 -14.95 1.10 -13.93
CA PRO A 78 -13.81 1.29 -14.83
C PRO A 78 -12.63 2.01 -14.19
N ARG A 79 -11.41 1.86 -14.75
CA ARG A 79 -10.18 2.49 -14.28
C ARG A 79 -9.37 3.11 -15.42
N PRO A 80 -8.44 4.07 -15.13
CA PRO A 80 -7.58 4.66 -16.14
C PRO A 80 -6.59 3.63 -16.70
N THR A 81 -6.16 3.84 -17.94
CA THR A 81 -4.97 3.18 -18.50
C THR A 81 -3.69 3.75 -17.85
N MET A 82 -2.56 3.09 -18.06
CA MET A 82 -1.26 3.59 -17.58
C MET A 82 -0.93 4.98 -18.16
N GLU A 83 -1.25 5.23 -19.42
CA GLU A 83 -1.02 6.52 -20.09
C GLU A 83 -1.83 7.65 -19.45
N ILE A 84 -3.13 7.41 -19.23
CA ILE A 84 -4.03 8.37 -18.56
C ILE A 84 -3.58 8.60 -17.11
N LEU A 85 -3.17 7.54 -16.43
CA LEU A 85 -2.68 7.62 -15.06
C LEU A 85 -1.39 8.44 -14.97
N LYS A 86 -0.46 8.25 -15.91
CA LYS A 86 0.77 9.05 -15.99
C LYS A 86 0.46 10.53 -16.17
N GLN A 87 -0.41 10.88 -17.11
CA GLN A 87 -0.84 12.26 -17.30
C GLN A 87 -1.51 12.81 -16.04
N PHE A 88 -2.39 12.01 -15.39
CA PHE A 88 -3.04 12.40 -14.16
C PHE A 88 -2.02 12.76 -13.07
N TYR A 89 -1.00 11.93 -12.83
CA TYR A 89 0.00 12.21 -11.80
C TYR A 89 0.88 13.44 -12.13
N GLN A 90 1.18 13.69 -13.39
CA GLN A 90 1.96 14.85 -13.84
C GLN A 90 1.20 16.16 -13.72
N GLU A 91 -0.11 16.17 -13.97
CA GLU A 91 -0.91 17.40 -14.03
C GLU A 91 -1.78 17.63 -12.79
N SER A 92 -1.90 16.64 -11.88
CA SER A 92 -2.81 16.69 -10.72
C SER A 92 -2.42 17.77 -9.71
N SER A 93 -3.37 18.65 -9.42
CA SER A 93 -3.24 19.64 -8.34
C SER A 93 -3.17 18.98 -6.97
N ALA A 94 -3.89 17.86 -6.78
CA ALA A 94 -3.83 17.08 -5.56
C ALA A 94 -2.44 16.45 -5.36
N ARG A 95 -1.86 15.87 -6.41
CA ARG A 95 -0.49 15.33 -6.34
C ARG A 95 0.53 16.42 -6.00
N LYS A 96 0.45 17.57 -6.66
CA LYS A 96 1.30 18.72 -6.34
C LYS A 96 1.15 19.17 -4.90
N PHE A 97 -0.09 19.31 -4.41
CA PHE A 97 -0.36 19.66 -3.01
C PHE A 97 0.21 18.61 -2.04
N TRP A 98 0.05 17.33 -2.37
CA TRP A 98 0.62 16.26 -1.56
C TRP A 98 2.13 16.38 -1.41
N LEU A 99 2.84 16.65 -2.51
CA LEU A 99 4.31 16.77 -2.54
C LEU A 99 4.83 18.05 -1.87
N THR A 100 4.13 19.18 -2.02
CA THR A 100 4.60 20.49 -1.54
C THR A 100 4.08 20.87 -0.16
N GLU A 101 2.96 20.32 0.28
CA GLU A 101 2.31 20.70 1.53
C GLU A 101 2.18 19.53 2.52
N LEU A 102 1.56 18.41 2.10
CA LEU A 102 1.27 17.32 3.03
C LEU A 102 2.53 16.53 3.36
N TRP A 103 3.28 16.09 2.36
CA TRP A 103 4.49 15.31 2.57
C TRP A 103 5.53 16.02 3.44
N PRO A 104 5.96 17.27 3.17
CA PRO A 104 6.97 17.94 3.98
C PRO A 104 6.55 18.12 5.45
N LYS A 105 5.25 18.35 5.70
CA LYS A 105 4.73 18.55 7.06
C LYS A 105 4.57 17.24 7.86
N THR A 106 4.57 16.10 7.19
CA THR A 106 4.40 14.78 7.82
C THR A 106 5.63 13.88 7.68
N GLN A 107 6.63 14.33 6.95
CA GLN A 107 7.81 13.54 6.61
C GLN A 107 8.55 13.01 7.85
N ALA A 108 8.77 13.84 8.87
CA ALA A 108 9.50 13.44 10.07
C ALA A 108 8.80 12.29 10.82
N ALA A 109 7.49 12.42 11.05
CA ALA A 109 6.70 11.36 11.69
C ALA A 109 6.63 10.10 10.84
N ARG A 110 6.49 10.24 9.53
CA ARG A 110 6.52 9.09 8.60
C ARG A 110 7.86 8.39 8.59
N GLN A 111 8.96 9.17 8.62
CA GLN A 111 10.32 8.66 8.67
C GLN A 111 10.52 7.80 9.91
N GLU A 112 10.22 8.35 11.08
CA GLU A 112 10.44 7.71 12.37
C GLU A 112 9.52 6.50 12.60
N LYS A 113 8.22 6.66 12.30
CA LYS A 113 7.19 5.71 12.74
C LYS A 113 6.73 4.71 11.67
N ILE A 114 7.10 4.93 10.41
CA ILE A 114 6.69 4.05 9.30
C ILE A 114 7.91 3.56 8.51
N ILE A 115 8.70 4.49 7.97
CA ILE A 115 9.74 4.16 6.99
C ILE A 115 10.89 3.39 7.64
N LEU A 116 11.47 3.93 8.71
CA LEU A 116 12.58 3.28 9.42
C LEU A 116 12.17 1.91 9.98
N PRO A 117 11.05 1.74 10.72
CA PRO A 117 10.63 0.43 11.20
C PRO A 117 10.39 -0.59 10.08
N GLN A 118 9.89 -0.13 8.91
CA GLN A 118 9.69 -1.00 7.76
C GLN A 118 11.02 -1.40 7.12
N LEU A 119 12.00 -0.50 7.01
CA LEU A 119 13.33 -0.82 6.50
C LEU A 119 14.13 -1.69 7.48
N GLU A 120 13.96 -1.53 8.78
CA GLU A 120 14.53 -2.43 9.79
C GLU A 120 13.96 -3.85 9.68
N TRP A 121 12.65 -3.98 9.43
CA TRP A 121 12.02 -5.26 9.11
C TRP A 121 12.63 -5.90 7.87
N VAL A 122 12.81 -5.13 6.78
CA VAL A 122 13.49 -5.58 5.54
C VAL A 122 14.91 -6.05 5.86
N GLN A 123 15.68 -5.24 6.59
CA GLN A 123 17.07 -5.54 6.94
C GLN A 123 17.17 -6.84 7.77
N GLY A 124 16.20 -7.07 8.67
CA GLY A 124 16.13 -8.30 9.46
C GLY A 124 16.04 -9.55 8.59
N PHE A 125 15.17 -9.54 7.57
CA PHE A 125 15.06 -10.64 6.61
C PHE A 125 16.30 -10.75 5.71
N ILE A 126 16.80 -9.65 5.19
CA ILE A 126 18.00 -9.67 4.34
C ILE A 126 19.17 -10.32 5.09
N LYS A 127 19.44 -9.91 6.34
CA LYS A 127 20.51 -10.50 7.17
C LYS A 127 20.34 -11.99 7.43
N GLN A 128 19.11 -12.49 7.45
CA GLN A 128 18.82 -13.91 7.66
C GLN A 128 19.10 -14.74 6.40
N PHE A 129 18.86 -14.19 5.21
CA PHE A 129 18.91 -14.92 3.95
C PHE A 129 20.08 -14.54 3.04
N SER A 130 20.79 -13.46 3.29
CA SER A 130 21.97 -13.02 2.54
C SER A 130 23.12 -12.64 3.48
N GLN A 131 24.33 -13.03 3.08
CA GLN A 131 25.58 -12.63 3.75
C GLN A 131 26.31 -11.54 2.96
N GLU A 132 25.77 -11.10 1.83
CA GLU A 132 26.37 -10.08 0.98
C GLU A 132 26.33 -8.72 1.68
N ARG A 133 27.38 -7.92 1.50
CA ARG A 133 27.50 -6.57 2.07
C ARG A 133 27.00 -5.51 1.10
N GLU A 134 27.15 -5.77 -0.20
CA GLU A 134 26.71 -4.88 -1.27
C GLU A 134 25.57 -5.54 -2.02
N LEU A 135 24.39 -4.96 -1.94
CA LEU A 135 23.15 -5.53 -2.46
C LEU A 135 22.66 -4.70 -3.65
N LEU A 136 22.02 -5.37 -4.59
CA LEU A 136 21.25 -4.73 -5.66
C LEU A 136 19.78 -4.73 -5.26
N LEU A 137 19.27 -3.56 -4.95
CA LEU A 137 17.93 -3.33 -4.44
C LEU A 137 17.10 -2.55 -5.47
N VAL A 138 15.83 -2.88 -5.63
CA VAL A 138 14.92 -2.13 -6.51
C VAL A 138 13.57 -1.89 -5.83
N GLU A 139 13.04 -0.68 -5.97
CA GLU A 139 11.67 -0.33 -5.61
C GLU A 139 10.86 -0.02 -6.86
N TYR A 140 9.71 -0.66 -7.02
CA TYR A 140 8.77 -0.44 -8.12
C TYR A 140 7.64 0.49 -7.70
N ILE A 141 7.33 1.46 -8.54
CA ILE A 141 6.22 2.42 -8.39
C ILE A 141 6.23 3.06 -7.01
N PRO A 142 7.31 3.75 -6.62
CA PRO A 142 7.41 4.41 -5.32
C PRO A 142 6.32 5.48 -5.17
N ASN A 143 5.68 5.54 -4.01
CA ASN A 143 4.73 6.63 -3.71
C ASN A 143 5.45 7.92 -3.31
N HIS A 144 6.61 7.74 -2.71
CA HIS A 144 7.50 8.80 -2.25
C HIS A 144 8.92 8.24 -2.11
N TRP A 145 9.90 9.10 -2.04
CA TRP A 145 11.31 8.69 -1.97
C TRP A 145 11.86 8.51 -0.55
N GLY A 146 10.98 8.45 0.45
CA GLY A 146 11.38 8.24 1.83
C GLY A 146 12.15 6.94 2.04
N TYR A 147 11.71 5.85 1.41
CA TYR A 147 12.40 4.56 1.48
C TYR A 147 13.77 4.62 0.82
N TYR A 148 13.86 5.18 -0.37
CA TYR A 148 15.13 5.36 -1.08
C TYR A 148 16.12 6.17 -0.25
N ASN A 149 15.72 7.33 0.27
CA ASN A 149 16.62 8.19 1.04
C ASN A 149 17.13 7.51 2.31
N SER A 150 16.27 6.78 3.02
CA SER A 150 16.64 6.08 4.26
C SER A 150 17.42 4.80 4.02
N SER A 151 17.24 4.16 2.86
CA SER A 151 17.97 2.96 2.49
C SER A 151 19.45 3.20 2.34
N LYS A 152 19.87 4.39 1.91
CA LYS A 152 21.29 4.76 1.75
C LYS A 152 22.08 4.60 3.05
N GLU A 153 21.45 4.88 4.18
CA GLU A 153 22.07 4.75 5.50
C GLU A 153 22.03 3.32 6.01
N LEU A 154 20.88 2.65 5.87
CA LEU A 154 20.67 1.30 6.40
C LEU A 154 21.36 0.21 5.58
N PHE A 155 21.54 0.43 4.28
CA PHE A 155 22.16 -0.50 3.33
C PHE A 155 23.40 0.14 2.70
N ALA A 156 24.28 0.71 3.53
CA ALA A 156 25.49 1.38 3.06
C ALA A 156 26.32 0.48 2.15
N GLY A 157 26.74 1.01 1.00
CA GLY A 157 27.46 0.24 -0.03
C GLY A 157 26.56 -0.45 -1.05
N SER A 158 25.26 -0.57 -0.81
CA SER A 158 24.31 -1.19 -1.73
C SER A 158 23.86 -0.22 -2.83
N HIS A 159 23.46 -0.77 -3.98
CA HIS A 159 22.89 -0.01 -5.09
C HIS A 159 21.37 -0.08 -5.05
N PHE A 160 20.72 1.07 -5.07
CA PHE A 160 19.26 1.18 -5.03
C PHE A 160 18.74 1.77 -6.34
N THR A 161 17.89 1.04 -7.02
CA THR A 161 17.24 1.43 -8.28
C THR A 161 15.77 1.74 -8.03
N LEU A 162 15.25 2.78 -8.67
CA LEU A 162 13.83 3.08 -8.70
C LEU A 162 13.26 2.76 -10.10
N VAL A 163 12.19 2.02 -10.17
CA VAL A 163 11.40 1.78 -11.39
C VAL A 163 10.08 2.50 -11.25
N ASP A 164 9.98 3.67 -11.85
CA ASP A 164 8.79 4.51 -11.76
C ASP A 164 8.31 5.01 -13.13
N PRO A 165 7.36 4.29 -13.76
CA PRO A 165 6.78 4.72 -15.03
C PRO A 165 5.92 5.98 -14.91
N LEU A 166 5.58 6.38 -13.67
CA LEU A 166 4.79 7.58 -13.36
C LEU A 166 5.67 8.75 -12.92
N PHE A 167 7.01 8.59 -13.01
CA PHE A 167 7.96 9.58 -12.57
C PHE A 167 7.76 10.95 -13.27
N ASP A 168 7.78 11.99 -12.45
CA ASP A 168 7.78 13.37 -12.88
C ASP A 168 9.12 14.01 -12.49
N PRO A 169 9.97 14.43 -13.47
CA PRO A 169 11.26 15.03 -13.20
C PRO A 169 11.17 16.39 -12.48
N ASP A 170 10.02 17.06 -12.54
CA ASP A 170 9.82 18.37 -11.95
C ASP A 170 9.48 18.33 -10.45
N ILE A 171 9.50 17.14 -9.85
CA ILE A 171 9.20 16.98 -8.42
C ILE A 171 10.37 17.50 -7.56
N PRO A 172 10.14 18.51 -6.69
CA PRO A 172 11.18 19.09 -5.85
C PRO A 172 11.70 18.11 -4.79
N ASN A 173 12.98 18.27 -4.41
CA ASN A 173 13.68 17.56 -3.32
C ASN A 173 14.09 16.11 -3.58
N MET A 174 14.33 15.75 -4.83
CA MET A 174 14.96 14.49 -5.14
C MET A 174 16.48 14.71 -5.30
N ASP A 175 17.28 14.17 -4.39
CA ASP A 175 18.72 14.07 -4.57
C ASP A 175 19.02 12.92 -5.54
N LEU A 176 19.04 13.25 -6.83
CA LEU A 176 19.29 12.31 -7.92
C LEU A 176 20.76 11.89 -8.05
N GLN A 177 21.69 12.46 -7.28
CA GLN A 177 23.13 12.28 -7.50
C GLN A 177 23.60 10.83 -7.38
N ASN A 178 22.80 9.94 -6.77
CA ASN A 178 23.10 8.52 -6.62
C ASN A 178 21.90 7.60 -6.91
N SER A 179 20.84 8.08 -7.53
CA SER A 179 19.68 7.29 -7.91
C SER A 179 19.69 6.96 -9.39
N TYR A 180 19.42 5.73 -9.69
CA TYR A 180 19.16 5.30 -11.06
C TYR A 180 17.66 5.08 -11.21
N ILE A 181 16.99 5.98 -11.94
CA ILE A 181 15.59 5.83 -12.31
C ILE A 181 15.56 5.22 -13.70
N THR A 182 14.84 4.13 -13.86
CA THR A 182 14.72 3.41 -15.12
C THR A 182 13.30 2.92 -15.33
N ASP A 183 12.98 2.62 -16.57
CA ASP A 183 11.72 1.96 -16.91
C ASP A 183 11.80 0.43 -16.73
N GLU A 184 13.02 -0.15 -16.71
CA GLU A 184 13.24 -1.59 -16.64
C GLU A 184 14.49 -1.95 -15.84
N VAL A 185 14.48 -3.14 -15.28
CA VAL A 185 15.59 -3.76 -14.57
C VAL A 185 15.90 -5.11 -15.22
N THR A 186 17.18 -5.46 -15.29
CA THR A 186 17.65 -6.73 -15.86
C THR A 186 17.10 -7.90 -15.04
N ASP A 187 16.62 -8.92 -15.72
CA ASP A 187 16.14 -10.16 -15.10
C ASP A 187 17.24 -10.85 -14.26
N SER A 188 16.82 -11.44 -13.16
CA SER A 188 17.66 -12.22 -12.26
C SER A 188 18.92 -11.48 -11.75
N SER A 189 18.83 -10.16 -11.57
CA SER A 189 19.93 -9.33 -11.12
C SER A 189 19.79 -8.79 -9.69
N MET A 190 18.58 -8.69 -9.17
CA MET A 190 18.29 -8.03 -7.88
C MET A 190 18.35 -9.01 -6.71
N ASP A 191 18.92 -8.57 -5.60
CA ASP A 191 18.91 -9.29 -4.32
C ASP A 191 17.60 -9.08 -3.57
N ALA A 192 17.02 -7.87 -3.68
CA ALA A 192 15.69 -7.60 -3.12
C ALA A 192 14.87 -6.64 -4.00
N VAL A 193 13.56 -6.90 -4.00
CA VAL A 193 12.52 -6.11 -4.67
C VAL A 193 11.56 -5.56 -3.62
N PHE A 194 11.23 -4.27 -3.72
CA PHE A 194 10.27 -3.59 -2.85
C PHE A 194 9.03 -3.19 -3.66
N LEU A 195 7.88 -3.68 -3.22
CA LEU A 195 6.55 -3.37 -3.73
C LEU A 195 5.71 -2.72 -2.61
N PHE A 196 6.18 -1.58 -2.09
CA PHE A 196 5.53 -0.90 -0.97
C PHE A 196 4.29 -0.14 -1.45
N GLU A 197 3.11 -0.70 -1.12
CA GLU A 197 1.80 -0.23 -1.58
C GLU A 197 1.71 -0.10 -3.12
N ALA A 198 2.63 -0.74 -3.85
CA ALA A 198 2.72 -0.65 -5.31
C ALA A 198 1.61 -1.46 -6.01
N LEU A 199 1.27 -2.63 -5.48
CA LEU A 199 0.18 -3.45 -6.01
C LEU A 199 -1.18 -2.74 -5.90
N ASP A 200 -1.38 -1.96 -4.84
CA ASP A 200 -2.60 -1.17 -4.62
C ASP A 200 -2.82 -0.13 -5.73
N ARG A 201 -1.71 0.41 -6.27
CA ARG A 201 -1.69 1.49 -7.26
C ARG A 201 -1.46 1.02 -8.69
N SER A 202 -1.15 -0.26 -8.86
CA SER A 202 -0.86 -0.81 -10.19
C SER A 202 -2.12 -0.98 -11.02
N VAL A 203 -2.05 -0.57 -12.30
CA VAL A 203 -3.07 -0.89 -13.29
C VAL A 203 -3.11 -2.40 -13.54
N GLU A 204 -1.95 -3.06 -13.60
CA GLU A 204 -1.81 -4.49 -13.81
C GLU A 204 -0.98 -5.13 -12.69
N PRO A 205 -1.61 -5.45 -11.53
CA PRO A 205 -0.86 -5.89 -10.34
C PRO A 205 -0.21 -7.28 -10.50
N LEU A 206 -0.76 -8.17 -11.31
CA LEU A 206 -0.13 -9.47 -11.60
C LEU A 206 1.14 -9.28 -12.43
N ASP A 207 1.10 -8.42 -13.44
CA ASP A 207 2.27 -8.13 -14.28
C ASP A 207 3.36 -7.43 -13.47
N LEU A 208 2.99 -6.52 -12.58
CA LEU A 208 3.94 -5.89 -11.67
C LEU A 208 4.62 -6.90 -10.74
N LEU A 209 3.85 -7.81 -10.16
CA LEU A 209 4.40 -8.88 -9.31
C LEU A 209 5.31 -9.82 -10.11
N GLN A 210 4.94 -10.15 -11.35
CA GLN A 210 5.75 -10.97 -12.26
C GLN A 210 7.05 -10.26 -12.64
N LYS A 211 7.04 -8.96 -12.90
CA LYS A 211 8.25 -8.15 -13.13
C LYS A 211 9.16 -8.20 -11.92
N GLY A 212 8.61 -8.01 -10.71
CA GLY A 212 9.38 -8.14 -9.47
C GLY A 212 10.00 -9.53 -9.30
N PHE A 213 9.24 -10.59 -9.62
CA PHE A 213 9.76 -11.96 -9.61
C PHE A 213 10.91 -12.16 -10.61
N ASN A 214 10.74 -11.70 -11.84
CA ASN A 214 11.74 -11.85 -12.89
C ASN A 214 13.04 -11.13 -12.54
N SER A 215 12.95 -9.92 -11.96
CA SER A 215 14.12 -9.13 -11.54
C SER A 215 14.96 -9.82 -10.48
N LEU A 216 14.38 -10.66 -9.62
CA LEU A 216 15.07 -11.30 -8.51
C LEU A 216 16.02 -12.40 -8.97
N LYS A 217 17.18 -12.50 -8.34
CA LYS A 217 18.02 -13.71 -8.33
C LYS A 217 17.26 -14.86 -7.65
N THR A 218 17.64 -16.11 -7.95
CA THR A 218 17.20 -17.27 -7.14
C THR A 218 17.65 -17.06 -5.68
N GLY A 219 16.73 -17.25 -4.74
CA GLY A 219 16.93 -16.93 -3.32
C GLY A 219 16.68 -15.49 -2.94
N GLY A 220 16.53 -14.56 -3.91
CA GLY A 220 16.25 -13.15 -3.68
C GLY A 220 14.88 -12.91 -3.04
N LEU A 221 14.71 -11.79 -2.35
CA LEU A 221 13.55 -11.47 -1.52
C LEU A 221 12.67 -10.40 -2.17
N CYS A 222 11.34 -10.60 -2.13
CA CYS A 222 10.36 -9.59 -2.48
C CYS A 222 9.59 -9.16 -1.23
N PHE A 223 9.59 -7.86 -0.94
CA PHE A 223 8.91 -7.24 0.17
C PHE A 223 7.68 -6.50 -0.33
N ILE A 224 6.50 -6.87 0.16
CA ILE A 224 5.23 -6.28 -0.26
C ILE A 224 4.55 -5.67 0.94
N THR A 225 4.04 -4.45 0.79
CA THR A 225 3.02 -3.91 1.68
C THR A 225 1.79 -3.51 0.87
N CYS A 226 0.61 -3.69 1.44
CA CYS A 226 -0.66 -3.37 0.79
C CYS A 226 -1.79 -3.21 1.80
N LEU A 227 -2.90 -2.61 1.36
CA LEU A 227 -4.14 -2.57 2.13
C LEU A 227 -4.99 -3.82 1.83
N LEU A 228 -5.69 -4.30 2.87
CA LEU A 228 -6.48 -5.53 2.79
C LEU A 228 -7.98 -5.27 2.96
N SER A 229 -8.77 -5.70 1.98
CA SER A 229 -10.24 -5.66 2.03
C SER A 229 -10.84 -6.62 3.07
N SER A 230 -10.06 -7.59 3.53
CA SER A 230 -10.41 -8.50 4.62
C SER A 230 -10.07 -7.94 6.01
N GLY A 231 -9.43 -6.76 6.09
CA GLY A 231 -9.05 -6.13 7.33
C GLY A 231 -10.22 -5.58 8.13
N PHE A 232 -10.03 -5.43 9.43
CA PHE A 232 -11.06 -5.04 10.39
C PHE A 232 -11.73 -3.71 10.04
N GLU A 233 -10.94 -2.67 9.71
CA GLU A 233 -11.50 -1.37 9.32
C GLU A 233 -12.46 -1.49 8.15
N VAL A 234 -12.05 -2.20 7.07
CA VAL A 234 -12.90 -2.36 5.88
C VAL A 234 -14.14 -3.19 6.19
N LYS A 235 -14.02 -4.24 7.02
CA LYS A 235 -15.17 -5.06 7.39
C LYS A 235 -16.18 -4.31 8.25
N MET A 236 -15.72 -3.38 9.07
CA MET A 236 -16.58 -2.58 9.92
C MET A 236 -17.21 -1.37 9.19
N LEU A 237 -16.42 -0.66 8.39
CA LEU A 237 -16.82 0.60 7.76
C LEU A 237 -17.35 0.44 6.32
N GLY A 238 -17.05 -0.68 5.66
CA GLY A 238 -17.40 -0.90 4.26
C GLY A 238 -16.88 0.24 3.37
N HIS A 239 -17.71 0.72 2.47
CA HIS A 239 -17.41 1.83 1.55
C HIS A 239 -17.10 3.18 2.24
N LYS A 240 -17.39 3.30 3.53
CA LYS A 240 -17.12 4.51 4.33
C LYS A 240 -15.69 4.58 4.85
N SER A 241 -14.92 3.47 4.77
CA SER A 241 -13.50 3.49 5.12
C SER A 241 -12.75 4.54 4.30
N GLU A 242 -11.82 5.21 4.98
CA GLU A 242 -10.99 6.27 4.39
C GLU A 242 -9.86 5.73 3.51
N ILE A 243 -9.67 4.40 3.46
CA ILE A 243 -8.64 3.80 2.59
C ILE A 243 -8.99 3.86 1.09
N PHE A 244 -10.26 4.06 0.75
CA PHE A 244 -10.70 4.13 -0.64
C PHE A 244 -10.44 5.53 -1.21
N VAL A 245 -9.28 5.70 -1.82
CA VAL A 245 -8.82 6.96 -2.42
C VAL A 245 -8.45 6.71 -3.88
N PRO A 246 -9.41 6.79 -4.84
CA PRO A 246 -9.12 6.62 -6.24
C PRO A 246 -8.37 7.82 -6.83
N PRO A 247 -7.51 7.66 -7.84
CA PRO A 247 -6.97 6.41 -8.38
C PRO A 247 -5.77 5.88 -7.60
N GLU A 248 -5.43 6.46 -6.44
CA GLU A 248 -4.28 6.08 -5.61
C GLU A 248 -4.39 4.64 -5.07
N ARG A 249 -5.62 4.13 -4.94
CA ARG A 249 -5.93 2.78 -4.46
C ARG A 249 -6.85 2.10 -5.47
N MET A 250 -6.26 1.55 -6.53
CA MET A 250 -7.02 0.85 -7.56
C MET A 250 -7.36 -0.58 -7.17
N ASN A 251 -6.53 -1.20 -6.32
CA ASN A 251 -6.73 -2.59 -5.89
C ASN A 251 -6.58 -2.69 -4.37
N ILE A 252 -7.56 -3.25 -3.70
CA ILE A 252 -7.50 -3.59 -2.28
C ILE A 252 -7.79 -5.10 -2.18
N PHE A 253 -6.75 -5.89 -2.00
CA PHE A 253 -6.86 -7.35 -2.03
C PHE A 253 -7.45 -7.89 -0.72
N SER A 254 -8.22 -8.97 -0.80
CA SER A 254 -8.47 -9.77 0.40
C SER A 254 -7.22 -10.59 0.74
N TYR A 255 -7.17 -11.11 1.97
CA TYR A 255 -6.11 -12.05 2.38
C TYR A 255 -5.98 -13.24 1.39
N LYS A 256 -7.13 -13.83 1.02
CA LYS A 256 -7.17 -14.93 0.04
C LYS A 256 -6.80 -14.46 -1.36
N GLY A 257 -7.24 -13.27 -1.75
CA GLY A 257 -6.96 -12.69 -3.05
C GLY A 257 -5.47 -12.41 -3.25
N LEU A 258 -4.81 -11.84 -2.25
CA LEU A 258 -3.36 -11.60 -2.32
C LEU A 258 -2.56 -12.90 -2.39
N LYS A 259 -2.94 -13.94 -1.63
CA LYS A 259 -2.35 -15.28 -1.77
C LYS A 259 -2.54 -15.85 -3.18
N GLY A 260 -3.75 -15.77 -3.72
CA GLY A 260 -4.04 -16.24 -5.08
C GLY A 260 -3.26 -15.47 -6.15
N LEU A 261 -2.99 -14.17 -5.95
CA LEU A 261 -2.13 -13.38 -6.84
C LEU A 261 -0.68 -13.91 -6.83
N ILE A 262 -0.15 -14.20 -5.63
CA ILE A 262 1.21 -14.75 -5.46
C ILE A 262 1.32 -16.15 -6.08
N GLU A 263 0.34 -17.00 -5.87
CA GLU A 263 0.32 -18.36 -6.43
C GLU A 263 0.36 -18.38 -7.96
N LYS A 264 -0.24 -17.38 -8.61
CA LYS A 264 -0.20 -17.23 -10.09
C LYS A 264 1.19 -16.90 -10.63
N THR A 265 2.07 -16.33 -9.82
CA THR A 265 3.44 -16.00 -10.25
C THR A 265 4.34 -17.23 -10.33
N ASN A 266 3.95 -18.34 -9.71
CA ASN A 266 4.68 -19.61 -9.67
C ASN A 266 6.19 -19.46 -9.37
N GLY A 267 6.61 -19.90 -8.18
CA GLY A 267 8.01 -19.89 -7.78
C GLY A 267 8.34 -18.98 -6.59
N PHE A 268 7.35 -18.33 -5.99
CA PHE A 268 7.52 -17.67 -4.71
C PHE A 268 7.20 -18.60 -3.53
N GLU A 269 8.09 -18.63 -2.56
CA GLU A 269 7.83 -19.13 -1.22
C GLU A 269 7.41 -17.96 -0.32
N ILE A 270 6.32 -18.09 0.42
CA ILE A 270 5.89 -17.08 1.40
C ILE A 270 6.61 -17.33 2.73
N LEU A 271 7.56 -16.48 3.07
CA LEU A 271 8.28 -16.51 4.36
C LEU A 271 7.48 -15.86 5.48
N GLU A 272 6.88 -14.71 5.22
CA GLU A 272 5.99 -13.98 6.15
C GLU A 272 4.73 -13.52 5.42
N PHE A 273 3.60 -13.59 6.11
CA PHE A 273 2.40 -12.81 5.81
C PHE A 273 1.78 -12.39 7.13
N SER A 274 1.95 -11.13 7.48
CA SER A 274 1.45 -10.52 8.71
C SER A 274 0.57 -9.30 8.40
N THR A 275 -0.21 -8.87 9.39
CA THR A 275 -1.05 -7.67 9.27
C THR A 275 -0.81 -6.72 10.45
N PRO A 276 0.36 -6.06 10.50
CA PRO A 276 0.78 -5.24 11.63
C PRO A 276 0.12 -3.85 11.63
N SER A 277 -1.15 -3.78 11.31
CA SER A 277 -1.92 -2.54 11.33
C SER A 277 -2.06 -2.02 12.76
N VAL A 278 -1.91 -0.72 12.96
CA VAL A 278 -2.05 -0.05 14.27
C VAL A 278 -3.13 1.03 14.27
N LEU A 279 -3.70 1.34 13.10
CA LEU A 279 -4.69 2.40 12.93
C LEU A 279 -6.13 1.88 12.77
N ASP A 280 -6.36 0.57 12.73
CA ASP A 280 -7.70 -0.01 12.52
C ASP A 280 -8.69 0.45 13.59
N ILE A 281 -8.32 0.31 14.87
CA ILE A 281 -9.21 0.67 15.97
C ILE A 281 -9.47 2.17 16.02
N PRO A 282 -8.46 3.06 15.97
CA PRO A 282 -8.68 4.50 15.90
C PRO A 282 -9.60 4.93 14.73
N ASN A 283 -9.42 4.32 13.56
CA ASN A 283 -10.27 4.63 12.39
C ASN A 283 -11.72 4.17 12.60
N VAL A 284 -11.92 2.99 13.18
CA VAL A 284 -13.27 2.49 13.50
C VAL A 284 -13.93 3.34 14.57
N ILE A 285 -13.20 3.73 15.63
CA ILE A 285 -13.73 4.61 16.69
C ILE A 285 -14.20 5.97 16.13
N LYS A 286 -13.43 6.54 15.20
CA LYS A 286 -13.78 7.81 14.54
C LYS A 286 -15.13 7.75 13.81
N HIS A 287 -15.49 6.56 13.33
CA HIS A 287 -16.67 6.33 12.48
C HIS A 287 -17.69 5.35 13.08
N LEU A 288 -17.80 5.28 14.41
CA LEU A 288 -18.77 4.39 15.08
C LEU A 288 -20.23 4.67 14.71
N ASP A 289 -20.54 5.94 14.38
CA ASP A 289 -21.87 6.40 13.97
C ASP A 289 -22.37 5.80 12.65
N VAL A 290 -21.45 5.25 11.82
CA VAL A 290 -21.81 4.68 10.52
C VAL A 290 -21.85 3.15 10.52
N ILE A 291 -21.52 2.52 11.65
CA ILE A 291 -21.53 1.06 11.81
C ILE A 291 -22.95 0.59 12.16
N ASN A 292 -23.37 -0.49 11.54
CA ASN A 292 -24.62 -1.17 11.94
C ASN A 292 -24.43 -1.86 13.30
N ASN A 293 -25.30 -1.58 14.27
CA ASN A 293 -25.21 -2.11 15.62
C ASN A 293 -23.87 -1.81 16.34
N PRO A 294 -23.51 -0.53 16.54
CA PRO A 294 -22.22 -0.13 17.08
C PRO A 294 -22.06 -0.38 18.58
N GLU A 295 -23.12 -0.80 19.30
CA GLU A 295 -23.20 -0.82 20.76
C GLU A 295 -22.05 -1.60 21.41
N PHE A 296 -21.69 -2.77 20.86
CA PHE A 296 -20.60 -3.56 21.38
C PHE A 296 -19.25 -2.82 21.25
N PHE A 297 -18.96 -2.26 20.06
CA PHE A 297 -17.72 -1.52 19.84
C PHE A 297 -17.68 -0.18 20.55
N LYS A 298 -18.84 0.47 20.70
CA LYS A 298 -18.98 1.68 21.51
C LYS A 298 -18.64 1.39 22.96
N TYR A 299 -19.22 0.31 23.51
CA TYR A 299 -18.95 -0.13 24.87
C TYR A 299 -17.48 -0.41 25.11
N ILE A 300 -16.82 -1.26 24.28
CA ILE A 300 -15.43 -1.66 24.52
C ILE A 300 -14.42 -0.58 24.16
N PHE A 301 -14.70 0.29 23.18
CA PHE A 301 -13.73 1.28 22.69
C PHE A 301 -13.88 2.67 23.29
N LYS A 302 -15.07 3.01 23.83
CA LYS A 302 -15.36 4.32 24.42
C LYS A 302 -15.81 4.25 25.87
N ASP A 303 -16.85 3.44 26.16
CA ASP A 303 -17.50 3.54 27.44
C ASP A 303 -16.69 2.91 28.59
N ARG A 304 -15.85 1.93 28.30
CA ARG A 304 -14.98 1.31 29.31
C ARG A 304 -13.74 2.13 29.63
N GLU A 305 -13.30 3.00 28.75
CA GLU A 305 -12.10 3.83 28.93
C GLU A 305 -10.85 3.05 29.39
N ASP A 306 -10.69 1.82 28.87
CA ASP A 306 -9.64 0.89 29.28
C ASP A 306 -8.61 0.71 28.14
N PRO A 307 -7.42 1.32 28.23
CA PRO A 307 -6.40 1.21 27.18
C PRO A 307 -5.89 -0.23 26.97
N GLU A 308 -5.93 -1.09 27.98
CA GLU A 308 -5.46 -2.48 27.86
C GLU A 308 -6.39 -3.30 26.95
N ILE A 309 -7.68 -2.99 26.94
CA ILE A 309 -8.64 -3.63 26.03
C ILE A 309 -8.32 -3.25 24.59
N LEU A 310 -8.03 -1.99 24.32
CA LEU A 310 -7.69 -1.53 22.97
C LEU A 310 -6.42 -2.22 22.46
N ASN A 311 -5.39 -2.30 23.29
CA ASN A 311 -4.14 -2.97 22.95
C ASN A 311 -4.37 -4.47 22.72
N SER A 312 -5.05 -5.15 23.62
CA SER A 312 -5.35 -6.58 23.49
C SER A 312 -6.20 -6.89 22.25
N PHE A 313 -7.14 -6.01 21.91
CA PHE A 313 -7.94 -6.17 20.70
C PHE A 313 -7.10 -5.92 19.44
N GLN A 314 -6.20 -4.94 19.46
CA GLN A 314 -5.27 -4.69 18.35
C GLN A 314 -4.33 -5.89 18.15
N ASP A 315 -3.79 -6.45 19.23
CA ASP A 315 -2.96 -7.66 19.19
C ASP A 315 -3.74 -8.85 18.61
N PHE A 316 -5.00 -9.02 19.03
CA PHE A 316 -5.88 -10.04 18.45
C PHE A 316 -6.04 -9.88 16.93
N LEU A 317 -6.24 -8.65 16.44
CA LEU A 317 -6.34 -8.38 15.01
C LEU A 317 -5.05 -8.75 14.27
N GLN A 318 -3.90 -8.35 14.80
CA GLN A 318 -2.60 -8.66 14.19
C GLN A 318 -2.30 -10.17 14.21
N MET A 319 -2.48 -10.83 15.35
CA MET A 319 -2.26 -12.28 15.50
C MET A 319 -3.11 -13.13 14.56
N ASN A 320 -4.33 -12.67 14.25
CA ASN A 320 -5.26 -13.41 13.41
C ASN A 320 -5.29 -12.94 11.96
N ARG A 321 -4.39 -12.05 11.56
CA ARG A 321 -4.32 -11.46 10.20
C ARG A 321 -5.62 -10.74 9.80
N LEU A 322 -6.19 -10.01 10.76
CA LEU A 322 -7.40 -9.22 10.59
C LEU A 322 -7.11 -7.72 10.47
N GLY A 323 -5.86 -7.30 10.52
CA GLY A 323 -5.47 -5.90 10.29
C GLY A 323 -5.65 -5.49 8.83
N THR A 324 -5.93 -4.20 8.60
CA THR A 324 -6.16 -3.63 7.27
C THR A 324 -4.86 -3.36 6.51
N PHE A 325 -3.75 -3.20 7.21
CA PHE A 325 -2.43 -3.10 6.57
C PHE A 325 -1.72 -4.45 6.62
N GLY A 326 -1.35 -4.96 5.44
CA GLY A 326 -0.64 -6.23 5.27
C GLY A 326 0.81 -6.02 4.83
N ARG A 327 1.70 -6.92 5.27
CA ARG A 327 3.06 -7.02 4.77
C ARG A 327 3.44 -8.48 4.53
N LEU A 328 4.24 -8.68 3.49
CA LEU A 328 4.70 -10.01 3.08
C LEU A 328 6.18 -10.01 2.74
N VAL A 329 6.82 -11.13 3.02
CA VAL A 329 8.15 -11.45 2.51
C VAL A 329 8.03 -12.72 1.67
N LEU A 330 8.44 -12.61 0.43
CA LEU A 330 8.45 -13.71 -0.52
C LEU A 330 9.91 -14.02 -0.90
N ARG A 331 10.23 -15.29 -1.12
CA ARG A 331 11.54 -15.72 -1.62
C ARG A 331 11.37 -16.41 -2.97
N LYS A 332 12.16 -16.00 -3.97
CA LYS A 332 12.23 -16.67 -5.27
C LYS A 332 12.92 -18.03 -5.12
N GLN A 333 12.25 -19.10 -5.57
CA GLN A 333 12.76 -20.46 -5.57
C GLN A 333 13.67 -20.74 -6.77
#